data_48216d9214701d135c3e23242cbbe1b2
#
_entry.id   48216d9214701d135c3e23242cbbe1b2
#
_cell.length_a   1.000
_cell.length_b   1.000
_cell.length_c   1.000
_cell.angle_alpha   90.00
_cell.angle_beta   90.00
_cell.angle_gamma   90.00
#
_symmetry.space_group_name_H-M   'P 1'
#
loop_
_entity.id
_entity.type
_entity.pdbx_description
1 polymer ?
#
loop_
_entity_poly.entity_id
_entity_poly.type
_entity_poly.pdbx_seq_one_letter_code
_entity_poly.pdbx_strand_id
1 'polypeptide(L)'
;MYKLFITSTIILTIAFSGTLTGTVNFEGKTKKRKPIPMDSDPICGSAHEGSKALSESFIVDKDKNLKNVLVWLENVKYSGGVTKTPAVIDQVGCVYTPHVQGVMKGQEVLIKNSDATLHNIHSMAKVNNQFNFAMPKVVKEKKTSFDKLEDPFYIKCDVHPWMKTWISVFDHPYFATTDENGNYKIENIPSGEYNVIAWHEMDAKFEGFKQQGTVIVSEGESKLSFKMKKGPKHKKKK
;
A
#
# COMPACT_ATOMS: atom_id res chain seq x y z
N MET A 1 63.10 -7.64 20.54
CA MET A 1 61.98 -7.21 19.64
C MET A 1 60.71 -7.92 20.10
N TYR A 2 59.86 -7.23 20.88
CA TYR A 2 58.55 -7.75 21.31
C TYR A 2 57.53 -7.49 20.22
N LYS A 3 56.94 -8.54 19.66
CA LYS A 3 55.81 -8.41 18.71
C LYS A 3 54.53 -8.24 19.52
N LEU A 4 53.95 -7.04 19.45
CA LEU A 4 52.63 -6.72 20.01
C LEU A 4 51.55 -7.34 19.12
N PHE A 5 50.88 -8.39 19.59
CA PHE A 5 49.70 -8.94 18.94
C PHE A 5 48.47 -8.10 19.34
N ILE A 6 47.98 -7.28 18.42
CA ILE A 6 46.70 -6.57 18.60
C ILE A 6 45.61 -7.57 18.24
N THR A 7 44.94 -8.12 19.25
CA THR A 7 43.72 -8.92 19.08
C THR A 7 42.57 -7.96 18.84
N SER A 8 42.12 -7.90 17.58
CA SER A 8 40.91 -7.15 17.21
C SER A 8 39.67 -7.93 17.68
N THR A 9 39.02 -7.43 18.71
CA THR A 9 37.75 -7.99 19.19
C THR A 9 36.66 -7.51 18.30
N ILE A 10 36.11 -8.41 17.45
CA ILE A 10 34.91 -8.12 16.65
C ILE A 10 33.71 -8.15 17.61
N ILE A 11 33.17 -6.98 17.93
CA ILE A 11 31.93 -6.86 18.69
C ILE A 11 30.79 -7.15 17.72
N LEU A 12 30.24 -8.36 17.81
CA LEU A 12 29.03 -8.74 17.08
C LEU A 12 27.84 -8.02 17.75
N THR A 13 27.40 -6.92 17.18
CA THR A 13 26.17 -6.25 17.62
C THR A 13 24.98 -7.11 17.17
N ILE A 14 24.33 -7.76 18.12
CA ILE A 14 23.04 -8.43 17.88
C ILE A 14 22.01 -7.31 17.71
N ALA A 15 21.55 -7.08 16.49
CA ALA A 15 20.45 -6.17 16.24
C ALA A 15 19.15 -6.89 16.62
N PHE A 16 18.57 -6.50 17.74
CA PHE A 16 17.23 -6.95 18.11
C PHE A 16 16.20 -6.32 17.16
N SER A 17 15.30 -7.14 16.67
CA SER A 17 14.19 -6.69 15.84
C SER A 17 12.85 -7.10 16.43
N GLY A 18 11.86 -6.24 16.29
CA GLY A 18 10.50 -6.49 16.75
C GLY A 18 9.49 -6.52 15.60
N THR A 19 8.27 -6.76 15.97
CA THR A 19 7.10 -6.75 15.10
C THR A 19 6.11 -5.72 15.61
N LEU A 20 5.65 -4.85 14.73
CA LEU A 20 4.55 -3.94 15.03
C LEU A 20 3.25 -4.50 14.44
N THR A 21 2.25 -4.65 15.30
CA THR A 21 0.89 -5.03 14.90
C THR A 21 -0.12 -3.98 15.35
N GLY A 22 -1.29 -4.01 14.75
CA GLY A 22 -2.40 -3.15 15.15
C GLY A 22 -3.62 -3.31 14.28
N THR A 23 -4.66 -2.59 14.64
CA THR A 23 -5.92 -2.51 13.90
C THR A 23 -6.23 -1.08 13.56
N VAL A 24 -6.87 -0.88 12.41
CA VAL A 24 -7.42 0.43 12.05
C VAL A 24 -8.94 0.34 12.02
N ASN A 25 -9.58 1.17 12.85
CA ASN A 25 -11.03 1.23 12.96
C ASN A 25 -11.60 2.53 12.40
N PHE A 26 -12.84 2.49 11.93
CA PHE A 26 -13.58 3.66 11.46
C PHE A 26 -14.63 4.09 12.47
N GLU A 27 -14.55 5.34 12.91
CA GLU A 27 -15.58 5.97 13.74
C GLU A 27 -16.60 6.70 12.87
N GLY A 28 -17.79 6.16 12.77
CA GLY A 28 -18.88 6.81 12.04
C GLY A 28 -19.93 5.87 11.48
N LYS A 29 -20.88 6.44 10.77
CA LYS A 29 -21.89 5.67 10.04
C LYS A 29 -21.27 5.09 8.78
N THR A 30 -21.33 3.77 8.63
CA THR A 30 -20.94 3.06 7.42
C THR A 30 -22.09 3.05 6.42
N LYS A 31 -21.74 3.04 5.15
CA LYS A 31 -22.70 2.86 4.04
C LYS A 31 -22.39 1.54 3.35
N LYS A 32 -23.43 0.91 2.80
CA LYS A 32 -23.23 -0.26 1.92
C LYS A 32 -22.29 0.13 0.76
N ARG A 33 -21.40 -0.78 0.39
CA ARG A 33 -20.54 -0.63 -0.78
C ARG A 33 -21.41 -0.50 -2.03
N LYS A 34 -21.01 0.40 -2.92
CA LYS A 34 -21.74 0.61 -4.16
C LYS A 34 -21.31 -0.43 -5.20
N PRO A 35 -22.25 -1.01 -5.97
CA PRO A 35 -21.90 -1.80 -7.14
C PRO A 35 -21.14 -0.94 -8.15
N ILE A 36 -20.19 -1.55 -8.82
CA ILE A 36 -19.50 -0.97 -9.98
C ILE A 36 -20.27 -1.35 -11.23
N PRO A 37 -20.75 -0.38 -12.04
CA PRO A 37 -21.40 -0.69 -13.31
C PRO A 37 -20.31 -1.06 -14.34
N MET A 38 -20.17 -2.35 -14.62
CA MET A 38 -19.17 -2.87 -15.56
C MET A 38 -19.78 -3.28 -16.94
N ASP A 39 -21.06 -3.06 -17.14
CA ASP A 39 -21.81 -3.53 -18.31
C ASP A 39 -21.36 -2.90 -19.65
N SER A 40 -20.54 -1.84 -19.60
CA SER A 40 -19.97 -1.20 -20.80
C SER A 40 -18.89 -2.05 -21.48
N ASP A 41 -18.29 -3.01 -20.78
CA ASP A 41 -17.39 -4.02 -21.33
C ASP A 41 -17.99 -5.40 -21.06
N PRO A 42 -18.34 -6.20 -22.10
CA PRO A 42 -18.96 -7.52 -21.91
C PRO A 42 -18.09 -8.50 -21.09
N ILE A 43 -16.77 -8.42 -21.23
CA ILE A 43 -15.85 -9.27 -20.47
C ILE A 43 -15.89 -8.89 -18.99
N CYS A 44 -15.88 -7.58 -18.69
CA CYS A 44 -15.94 -7.09 -17.30
C CYS A 44 -17.32 -7.37 -16.68
N GLY A 45 -18.41 -7.22 -17.45
CA GLY A 45 -19.76 -7.56 -17.00
C GLY A 45 -19.88 -9.04 -16.63
N SER A 46 -19.34 -9.94 -17.47
CA SER A 46 -19.39 -11.39 -17.24
C SER A 46 -18.42 -11.88 -16.16
N ALA A 47 -17.33 -11.18 -15.91
CA ALA A 47 -16.36 -11.56 -14.89
C ALA A 47 -16.94 -11.66 -13.45
N HIS A 48 -18.12 -11.07 -13.24
CA HIS A 48 -18.81 -11.04 -11.95
C HIS A 48 -20.23 -11.63 -12.04
N GLU A 49 -20.48 -12.56 -12.98
CA GLU A 49 -21.77 -13.26 -13.07
C GLU A 49 -22.16 -13.90 -11.75
N GLY A 50 -23.38 -13.62 -11.28
CA GLY A 50 -23.91 -14.08 -9.99
C GLY A 50 -23.59 -13.18 -8.79
N SER A 51 -22.63 -12.24 -8.91
CA SER A 51 -22.36 -11.22 -7.89
C SER A 51 -21.90 -9.92 -8.54
N LYS A 52 -22.32 -8.77 -8.02
CA LYS A 52 -21.82 -7.46 -8.52
C LYS A 52 -20.47 -7.13 -7.89
N ALA A 53 -19.51 -6.75 -8.73
CA ALA A 53 -18.29 -6.11 -8.22
C ALA A 53 -18.65 -4.89 -7.35
N LEU A 54 -18.07 -4.77 -6.19
CA LEU A 54 -18.35 -3.69 -5.26
C LEU A 54 -17.12 -2.78 -5.13
N SER A 55 -17.36 -1.47 -5.07
CA SER A 55 -16.30 -0.46 -4.90
C SER A 55 -15.41 -0.81 -3.70
N GLU A 56 -14.09 -0.74 -3.92
CA GLU A 56 -13.08 -0.98 -2.87
C GLU A 56 -12.62 0.29 -2.16
N SER A 57 -13.13 1.44 -2.60
CA SER A 57 -12.71 2.74 -2.08
C SER A 57 -13.04 2.98 -0.60
N PHE A 58 -13.89 2.18 0.00
CA PHE A 58 -14.20 2.27 1.42
C PHE A 58 -14.82 0.96 1.90
N ILE A 59 -14.01 0.10 2.49
CA ILE A 59 -14.42 -1.21 3.00
C ILE A 59 -14.30 -1.20 4.52
N VAL A 60 -15.45 -1.24 5.19
CA VAL A 60 -15.56 -1.32 6.64
C VAL A 60 -16.43 -2.52 6.99
N ASP A 61 -15.93 -3.38 7.85
CA ASP A 61 -16.66 -4.55 8.31
C ASP A 61 -17.73 -4.20 9.36
N LYS A 62 -18.40 -5.23 9.90
CA LYS A 62 -19.43 -5.08 10.93
C LYS A 62 -18.89 -4.54 12.26
N ASP A 63 -17.62 -4.82 12.55
CA ASP A 63 -16.92 -4.44 13.79
C ASP A 63 -16.18 -3.09 13.63
N LYS A 64 -16.43 -2.38 12.52
CA LYS A 64 -15.83 -1.09 12.17
C LYS A 64 -14.36 -1.16 11.78
N ASN A 65 -13.85 -2.32 11.46
CA ASN A 65 -12.49 -2.46 10.97
C ASN A 65 -12.37 -1.95 9.52
N LEU A 66 -11.32 -1.18 9.23
CA LEU A 66 -11.13 -0.50 7.96
C LEU A 66 -10.03 -1.20 7.15
N LYS A 67 -10.40 -1.76 5.99
CA LYS A 67 -9.49 -2.36 5.02
C LYS A 67 -8.80 -1.29 4.16
N ASN A 68 -7.70 -1.67 3.52
CA ASN A 68 -6.95 -0.85 2.57
C ASN A 68 -6.35 0.43 3.18
N VAL A 69 -5.97 0.39 4.46
CA VAL A 69 -5.18 1.44 5.10
C VAL A 69 -3.70 1.09 4.93
N LEU A 70 -2.93 1.96 4.30
CA LEU A 70 -1.48 1.85 4.24
C LEU A 70 -0.89 2.39 5.55
N VAL A 71 -0.10 1.57 6.23
CA VAL A 71 0.59 1.90 7.48
C VAL A 71 2.09 1.80 7.25
N TRP A 72 2.85 2.81 7.68
CA TRP A 72 4.31 2.80 7.53
C TRP A 72 5.01 3.56 8.67
N LEU A 73 6.28 3.25 8.87
CA LEU A 73 7.16 3.99 9.78
C LEU A 73 7.73 5.21 9.06
N GLU A 74 7.77 6.37 9.72
CA GLU A 74 8.42 7.56 9.19
C GLU A 74 9.90 7.66 9.63
N ASN A 75 10.71 8.29 8.79
CA ASN A 75 12.09 8.68 9.09
C ASN A 75 12.98 7.51 9.55
N VAL A 76 12.77 6.32 9.01
CA VAL A 76 13.56 5.14 9.32
C VAL A 76 14.88 5.19 8.57
N LYS A 77 15.99 5.02 9.27
CA LYS A 77 17.29 4.76 8.64
C LYS A 77 17.36 3.28 8.27
N TYR A 78 17.31 2.98 7.00
CA TYR A 78 17.44 1.63 6.49
C TYR A 78 18.67 1.49 5.60
N SER A 79 19.57 0.58 5.97
CA SER A 79 20.81 0.32 5.24
C SER A 79 20.78 -0.99 4.46
N GLY A 80 19.65 -1.71 4.47
CA GLY A 80 19.45 -2.93 3.71
C GLY A 80 19.25 -2.66 2.22
N GLY A 81 19.33 -3.70 1.43
CA GLY A 81 19.07 -3.64 -0.01
C GLY A 81 17.58 -3.63 -0.35
N VAL A 82 17.26 -3.25 -1.58
CA VAL A 82 15.92 -3.38 -2.12
C VAL A 82 15.54 -4.86 -2.20
N THR A 83 14.31 -5.20 -1.81
CA THR A 83 13.82 -6.58 -1.93
C THR A 83 13.88 -7.06 -3.38
N LYS A 84 14.29 -8.33 -3.57
CA LYS A 84 14.31 -8.98 -4.89
C LYS A 84 12.95 -9.53 -5.31
N THR A 85 12.00 -9.60 -4.38
CA THR A 85 10.63 -10.01 -4.67
C THR A 85 9.89 -8.87 -5.34
N PRO A 86 9.39 -9.04 -6.57
CA PRO A 86 8.61 -8.00 -7.23
C PRO A 86 7.32 -7.69 -6.46
N ALA A 87 6.94 -6.41 -6.42
CA ALA A 87 5.57 -6.05 -6.10
C ALA A 87 4.69 -6.37 -7.31
N VAL A 88 3.46 -6.83 -7.08
CA VAL A 88 2.55 -7.22 -8.17
C VAL A 88 1.36 -6.29 -8.20
N ILE A 89 0.99 -5.83 -9.39
CA ILE A 89 -0.31 -5.21 -9.69
C ILE A 89 -0.96 -6.07 -10.77
N ASP A 90 -2.04 -6.77 -10.43
CA ASP A 90 -2.76 -7.60 -11.39
C ASP A 90 -4.09 -6.93 -11.78
N GLN A 91 -4.41 -7.01 -13.05
CA GLN A 91 -5.68 -6.61 -13.63
C GLN A 91 -6.51 -7.90 -13.79
N VAL A 92 -7.37 -8.16 -12.82
CA VAL A 92 -8.15 -9.39 -12.71
C VAL A 92 -9.60 -9.08 -12.29
N GLY A 93 -10.58 -9.60 -13.02
CA GLY A 93 -11.98 -9.25 -12.79
C GLY A 93 -12.27 -7.77 -13.03
N CYS A 94 -11.53 -7.14 -13.95
CA CYS A 94 -11.61 -5.72 -14.27
C CYS A 94 -11.45 -4.78 -13.06
N VAL A 95 -10.58 -5.16 -12.15
CA VAL A 95 -10.08 -4.31 -11.06
C VAL A 95 -8.57 -4.47 -10.93
N TYR A 96 -7.89 -3.53 -10.28
CA TYR A 96 -6.49 -3.71 -9.90
C TYR A 96 -6.39 -4.38 -8.52
N THR A 97 -5.57 -5.40 -8.42
CA THR A 97 -5.28 -6.11 -7.17
C THR A 97 -3.77 -6.11 -6.90
N PRO A 98 -3.32 -5.68 -5.71
CA PRO A 98 -4.11 -5.13 -4.60
C PRO A 98 -4.62 -3.70 -4.86
N HIS A 99 -5.64 -3.27 -4.09
CA HIS A 99 -6.19 -1.93 -4.19
C HIS A 99 -5.25 -0.85 -3.62
N VAL A 100 -4.46 -1.19 -2.60
CA VAL A 100 -3.46 -0.31 -1.96
C VAL A 100 -2.21 -1.11 -1.63
N GLN A 101 -1.02 -0.62 -1.96
CA GLN A 101 0.25 -1.21 -1.52
C GLN A 101 1.38 -0.18 -1.42
N GLY A 102 2.34 -0.48 -0.56
CA GLY A 102 3.66 0.16 -0.55
C GLY A 102 4.62 -0.59 -1.46
N VAL A 103 5.61 0.10 -2.00
CA VAL A 103 6.74 -0.48 -2.73
C VAL A 103 8.04 0.18 -2.28
N MET A 104 9.16 -0.50 -2.37
CA MET A 104 10.44 0.13 -2.14
C MET A 104 10.91 0.87 -3.38
N LYS A 105 11.62 1.97 -3.17
CA LYS A 105 12.34 2.68 -4.24
C LYS A 105 13.26 1.71 -4.98
N GLY A 106 13.12 1.64 -6.30
CA GLY A 106 13.88 0.72 -7.18
C GLY A 106 13.41 -0.74 -7.16
N GLN A 107 12.39 -1.09 -6.38
CA GLN A 107 11.79 -2.44 -6.43
C GLN A 107 11.11 -2.65 -7.78
N GLU A 108 11.28 -3.85 -8.35
CA GLU A 108 10.54 -4.25 -9.54
C GLU A 108 9.04 -4.30 -9.22
N VAL A 109 8.23 -3.68 -10.06
CA VAL A 109 6.76 -3.77 -10.04
C VAL A 109 6.34 -4.54 -11.28
N LEU A 110 5.83 -5.76 -11.07
CA LEU A 110 5.29 -6.62 -12.11
C LEU A 110 3.81 -6.32 -12.30
N ILE A 111 3.48 -5.79 -13.45
CA ILE A 111 2.11 -5.46 -13.83
C ILE A 111 1.58 -6.59 -14.71
N LYS A 112 0.48 -7.21 -14.29
CA LYS A 112 -0.18 -8.31 -15.00
C LYS A 112 -1.49 -7.88 -15.61
N ASN A 113 -1.88 -8.55 -16.71
CA ASN A 113 -3.24 -8.53 -17.25
C ASN A 113 -3.77 -9.98 -17.29
N SER A 114 -4.51 -10.37 -16.27
CA SER A 114 -5.13 -11.69 -16.15
C SER A 114 -6.51 -11.77 -16.83
N ASP A 115 -7.07 -10.63 -17.24
CA ASP A 115 -8.34 -10.58 -17.95
C ASP A 115 -8.18 -10.84 -19.44
N ALA A 116 -9.30 -11.18 -20.09
CA ALA A 116 -9.37 -11.42 -21.52
C ALA A 116 -9.76 -10.17 -22.33
N THR A 117 -9.59 -8.98 -21.76
CA THR A 117 -9.90 -7.68 -22.38
C THR A 117 -8.72 -6.74 -22.38
N LEU A 118 -8.85 -5.60 -23.06
CA LEU A 118 -7.92 -4.51 -23.06
C LEU A 118 -8.04 -3.72 -21.75
N HIS A 119 -6.94 -3.60 -21.04
CA HIS A 119 -6.76 -2.58 -20.00
C HIS A 119 -5.64 -1.63 -20.37
N ASN A 120 -5.46 -0.57 -19.59
CA ASN A 120 -4.25 0.20 -19.62
C ASN A 120 -3.81 0.56 -18.20
N ILE A 121 -2.56 0.95 -18.06
CA ILE A 121 -1.96 1.32 -16.80
C ILE A 121 -1.42 2.73 -16.92
N HIS A 122 -2.06 3.67 -16.21
CA HIS A 122 -1.74 5.08 -16.25
C HIS A 122 -1.36 5.56 -14.85
N SER A 123 -0.06 5.76 -14.63
CA SER A 123 0.47 6.30 -13.36
C SER A 123 0.18 7.79 -13.25
N MET A 124 -0.41 8.19 -12.12
CA MET A 124 -0.66 9.58 -11.76
C MET A 124 0.34 10.09 -10.73
N ALA A 125 1.58 9.59 -10.77
CA ALA A 125 2.69 10.02 -9.94
C ALA A 125 2.97 11.51 -10.13
N LYS A 126 3.43 12.18 -9.07
CA LYS A 126 3.77 13.62 -9.09
C LYS A 126 5.27 13.84 -8.97
N VAL A 127 5.98 12.88 -8.37
CA VAL A 127 7.43 12.93 -8.11
C VAL A 127 8.18 11.96 -9.00
N ASN A 128 7.67 10.75 -9.19
CA ASN A 128 8.18 9.79 -10.15
C ASN A 128 7.71 10.10 -11.57
N ASN A 129 8.40 9.55 -12.57
CA ASN A 129 7.98 9.65 -13.95
C ASN A 129 6.62 8.99 -14.14
N GLN A 130 5.71 9.69 -14.79
CA GLN A 130 4.44 9.12 -15.21
C GLN A 130 4.65 8.20 -16.40
N PHE A 131 3.83 7.17 -16.48
CA PHE A 131 3.74 6.30 -17.65
C PHE A 131 2.27 6.00 -17.95
N ASN A 132 1.99 5.77 -19.22
CA ASN A 132 0.68 5.33 -19.70
C ASN A 132 0.90 4.35 -20.86
N PHE A 133 0.52 3.10 -20.67
CA PHE A 133 0.64 2.10 -21.70
C PHE A 133 -0.53 1.12 -21.71
N ALA A 134 -0.91 0.70 -22.91
CA ALA A 134 -1.96 -0.29 -23.11
C ALA A 134 -1.47 -1.70 -22.76
N MET A 135 -2.37 -2.50 -22.22
CA MET A 135 -2.19 -3.93 -21.98
C MET A 135 -3.35 -4.70 -22.61
N PRO A 136 -3.33 -4.91 -23.95
CA PRO A 136 -4.30 -5.77 -24.61
C PRO A 136 -4.18 -7.21 -24.09
N LYS A 137 -5.24 -8.02 -24.26
CA LYS A 137 -5.33 -9.40 -23.75
C LYS A 137 -4.13 -10.30 -24.04
N VAL A 138 -3.36 -9.98 -25.09
CA VAL A 138 -2.15 -10.73 -25.47
C VAL A 138 -0.89 -10.30 -24.70
N VAL A 139 -0.90 -9.12 -24.08
CA VAL A 139 0.18 -8.61 -23.25
C VAL A 139 -0.10 -8.96 -21.80
N LYS A 140 0.50 -10.06 -21.33
CA LYS A 140 0.22 -10.60 -20.01
C LYS A 140 0.99 -9.95 -18.88
N GLU A 141 2.16 -9.41 -19.18
CA GLU A 141 3.04 -8.82 -18.14
C GLU A 141 3.82 -7.63 -18.69
N LYS A 142 4.04 -6.66 -17.84
CA LYS A 142 5.00 -5.56 -18.00
C LYS A 142 5.70 -5.28 -16.69
N LYS A 143 6.92 -4.76 -16.76
CA LYS A 143 7.73 -4.43 -15.60
C LYS A 143 7.98 -2.92 -15.56
N THR A 144 8.00 -2.37 -14.36
CA THR A 144 8.37 -0.98 -14.08
C THR A 144 9.03 -0.88 -12.72
N SER A 145 9.51 0.30 -12.35
CA SER A 145 9.96 0.64 -11.00
C SER A 145 9.69 2.11 -10.72
N PHE A 146 9.81 2.50 -9.45
CA PHE A 146 9.72 3.89 -9.02
C PHE A 146 11.04 4.26 -8.33
N ASP A 147 11.72 5.31 -8.81
CA ASP A 147 13.09 5.64 -8.40
C ASP A 147 13.19 6.76 -7.36
N LYS A 148 12.04 7.33 -6.95
CA LYS A 148 11.94 8.41 -5.97
C LYS A 148 10.90 8.09 -4.92
N LEU A 149 11.16 8.51 -3.67
CA LEU A 149 10.16 8.45 -2.60
C LEU A 149 8.94 9.27 -3.00
N GLU A 150 7.75 8.74 -2.77
CA GLU A 150 6.52 9.44 -3.08
C GLU A 150 5.39 9.01 -2.15
N ASP A 151 4.67 10.01 -1.63
CA ASP A 151 3.42 9.85 -0.90
C ASP A 151 2.36 9.14 -1.76
N PRO A 152 1.29 8.59 -1.18
CA PRO A 152 0.32 7.83 -1.93
C PRO A 152 -0.23 8.56 -3.15
N PHE A 153 0.00 7.99 -4.32
CA PHE A 153 -0.57 8.38 -5.61
C PHE A 153 -1.33 7.20 -6.21
N TYR A 154 -2.15 7.45 -7.22
CA TYR A 154 -2.92 6.38 -7.82
C TYR A 154 -2.48 6.04 -9.24
N ILE A 155 -2.75 4.82 -9.61
CA ILE A 155 -2.71 4.29 -10.97
C ILE A 155 -4.15 4.04 -11.39
N LYS A 156 -4.51 4.37 -12.62
CA LYS A 156 -5.86 4.22 -13.18
C LYS A 156 -5.84 3.50 -14.53
N CYS A 157 -6.98 3.00 -14.93
CA CYS A 157 -7.27 2.60 -16.30
C CYS A 157 -8.05 3.72 -16.99
N ASP A 158 -7.64 4.11 -18.21
CA ASP A 158 -8.37 5.11 -19.00
C ASP A 158 -9.52 4.48 -19.78
N VAL A 159 -9.48 3.14 -19.97
CA VAL A 159 -10.55 2.36 -20.63
C VAL A 159 -11.70 2.07 -19.65
N HIS A 160 -11.35 1.72 -18.40
CA HIS A 160 -12.30 1.35 -17.36
C HIS A 160 -12.17 2.32 -16.17
N PRO A 161 -12.97 3.42 -16.11
CA PRO A 161 -12.77 4.51 -15.14
C PRO A 161 -12.92 4.11 -13.68
N TRP A 162 -13.50 2.96 -13.41
CA TRP A 162 -13.61 2.42 -12.04
C TRP A 162 -12.35 1.74 -11.52
N MET A 163 -11.42 1.32 -12.43
CA MET A 163 -10.19 0.64 -12.06
C MET A 163 -9.18 1.66 -11.51
N LYS A 164 -8.82 1.47 -10.25
CA LYS A 164 -7.83 2.28 -9.55
C LYS A 164 -7.09 1.45 -8.51
N THR A 165 -5.79 1.67 -8.37
CA THR A 165 -4.96 1.21 -7.26
C THR A 165 -4.11 2.37 -6.74
N TRP A 166 -3.71 2.29 -5.47
CA TRP A 166 -2.87 3.28 -4.82
C TRP A 166 -1.51 2.71 -4.48
N ILE A 167 -0.47 3.48 -4.77
CA ILE A 167 0.92 3.14 -4.53
C ILE A 167 1.56 4.24 -3.69
N SER A 168 2.44 3.87 -2.76
CA SER A 168 3.40 4.77 -2.13
C SER A 168 4.79 4.19 -2.21
N VAL A 169 5.81 5.03 -2.35
CA VAL A 169 7.20 4.59 -2.56
C VAL A 169 8.05 4.95 -1.35
N PHE A 170 8.70 3.96 -0.76
CA PHE A 170 9.50 4.06 0.46
C PHE A 170 10.97 3.68 0.21
N ASP A 171 11.87 4.15 1.05
CA ASP A 171 13.29 3.74 1.06
C ASP A 171 13.60 2.59 2.03
N HIS A 172 12.57 2.02 2.64
CA HIS A 172 12.64 0.94 3.62
C HIS A 172 11.44 -0.03 3.45
N PRO A 173 11.50 -1.27 3.98
CA PRO A 173 10.43 -2.26 3.87
C PRO A 173 9.36 -2.17 4.99
N TYR A 174 9.43 -1.20 5.89
CA TYR A 174 8.57 -1.14 7.08
C TYR A 174 7.24 -0.47 6.80
N PHE A 175 6.43 -1.14 6.01
CA PHE A 175 5.05 -0.76 5.68
C PHE A 175 4.17 -1.99 5.54
N ALA A 176 2.87 -1.83 5.73
CA ALA A 176 1.85 -2.87 5.52
C ALA A 176 0.52 -2.23 5.13
N THR A 177 -0.36 -3.01 4.52
CA THR A 177 -1.74 -2.60 4.23
C THR A 177 -2.69 -3.44 5.07
N THR A 178 -3.73 -2.81 5.64
CA THR A 178 -4.71 -3.52 6.47
C THR A 178 -5.53 -4.51 5.64
N ASP A 179 -5.73 -5.70 6.23
CA ASP A 179 -6.57 -6.77 5.70
C ASP A 179 -8.09 -6.48 5.84
N GLU A 180 -8.92 -7.45 5.52
CA GLU A 180 -10.39 -7.37 5.64
C GLU A 180 -10.89 -7.16 7.06
N ASN A 181 -10.08 -7.51 8.07
CA ASN A 181 -10.36 -7.32 9.49
C ASN A 181 -9.70 -6.05 10.05
N GLY A 182 -9.13 -5.20 9.18
CA GLY A 182 -8.44 -3.98 9.54
C GLY A 182 -7.10 -4.19 10.24
N ASN A 183 -6.57 -5.41 10.25
CA ASN A 183 -5.30 -5.73 10.90
C ASN A 183 -4.13 -5.44 9.99
N TYR A 184 -3.02 -4.99 10.56
CA TYR A 184 -1.74 -4.86 9.90
C TYR A 184 -0.61 -5.46 10.73
N LYS A 185 0.48 -5.87 10.06
CA LYS A 185 1.70 -6.41 10.66
C LYS A 185 2.91 -5.93 9.89
N ILE A 186 3.87 -5.34 10.59
CA ILE A 186 5.17 -4.93 10.06
C ILE A 186 6.24 -5.66 10.86
N GLU A 187 7.08 -6.43 10.18
CA GLU A 187 8.07 -7.32 10.80
C GLU A 187 9.49 -6.79 10.64
N ASN A 188 10.40 -7.37 11.42
CA ASN A 188 11.85 -7.13 11.35
C ASN A 188 12.23 -5.66 11.56
N ILE A 189 11.48 -4.92 12.37
CA ILE A 189 11.75 -3.53 12.69
C ILE A 189 12.88 -3.49 13.72
N PRO A 190 13.98 -2.75 13.51
CA PRO A 190 14.99 -2.55 14.53
C PRO A 190 14.38 -1.96 15.80
N SER A 191 14.90 -2.32 16.97
CA SER A 191 14.43 -1.73 18.22
C SER A 191 14.65 -0.22 18.22
N GLY A 192 13.64 0.55 18.65
CA GLY A 192 13.68 2.01 18.64
C GLY A 192 12.30 2.64 18.81
N GLU A 193 12.28 3.97 18.85
CA GLU A 193 11.05 4.76 18.84
C GLU A 193 10.76 5.25 17.43
N TYR A 194 9.52 5.09 16.98
CA TYR A 194 9.10 5.40 15.62
C TYR A 194 7.81 6.17 15.57
N ASN A 195 7.75 7.16 14.69
CA ASN A 195 6.48 7.70 14.21
C ASN A 195 5.89 6.75 13.18
N VAL A 196 4.60 6.50 13.30
CA VAL A 196 3.84 5.60 12.42
C VAL A 196 2.71 6.39 11.78
N ILE A 197 2.61 6.32 10.47
CA ILE A 197 1.51 6.91 9.72
C ILE A 197 0.55 5.81 9.28
N ALA A 198 -0.74 6.08 9.40
CA ALA A 198 -1.82 5.30 8.79
C ALA A 198 -2.59 6.20 7.83
N TRP A 199 -2.68 5.80 6.57
CA TRP A 199 -3.31 6.56 5.49
C TRP A 199 -4.32 5.71 4.73
N HIS A 200 -5.47 6.30 4.40
CA HIS A 200 -6.49 5.68 3.56
C HIS A 200 -6.86 6.61 2.41
N GLU A 201 -7.24 6.08 1.24
CA GLU A 201 -7.52 6.87 0.02
C GLU A 201 -8.60 7.96 0.20
N MET A 202 -9.46 7.84 1.19
CA MET A 202 -10.44 8.87 1.53
C MET A 202 -9.79 10.18 1.98
N ASP A 203 -8.51 10.15 2.39
CA ASP A 203 -7.71 11.33 2.70
C ASP A 203 -7.57 12.27 1.49
N ALA A 204 -7.64 11.76 0.28
CA ALA A 204 -7.68 12.59 -0.92
C ALA A 204 -8.90 13.54 -1.01
N LYS A 205 -9.93 13.32 -0.19
CA LYS A 205 -11.19 14.08 -0.22
C LYS A 205 -11.60 14.69 1.12
N PHE A 206 -11.24 14.03 2.23
CA PHE A 206 -11.75 14.35 3.57
C PHE A 206 -10.62 14.29 4.58
N GLU A 207 -10.63 15.21 5.53
CA GLU A 207 -9.77 15.15 6.72
C GLU A 207 -10.08 13.91 7.55
N GLY A 208 -9.12 13.51 8.41
CA GLY A 208 -9.28 12.41 9.36
C GLY A 208 -9.01 11.01 8.83
N PHE A 209 -8.53 10.89 7.59
CA PHE A 209 -8.12 9.63 6.97
C PHE A 209 -6.60 9.48 6.82
N LYS A 210 -5.83 10.40 7.40
CA LYS A 210 -4.40 10.25 7.69
C LYS A 210 -4.21 10.48 9.18
N GLN A 211 -3.64 9.51 9.87
CA GLN A 211 -3.38 9.52 11.31
C GLN A 211 -1.91 9.28 11.57
N GLN A 212 -1.43 9.80 12.69
CA GLN A 212 -0.06 9.60 13.16
C GLN A 212 -0.09 9.13 14.60
N GLY A 213 0.83 8.23 14.96
CA GLY A 213 1.07 7.76 16.30
C GLY A 213 2.55 7.48 16.52
N THR A 214 2.94 7.31 17.77
CA THR A 214 4.31 6.96 18.15
C THR A 214 4.31 5.60 18.84
N VAL A 215 5.32 4.78 18.58
CA VAL A 215 5.48 3.46 19.19
C VAL A 215 6.95 3.20 19.51
N ILE A 216 7.20 2.57 20.65
CA ILE A 216 8.50 1.98 20.97
C ILE A 216 8.45 0.51 20.55
N VAL A 217 9.31 0.15 19.59
CA VAL A 217 9.48 -1.22 19.15
C VAL A 217 10.64 -1.83 19.93
N SER A 218 10.39 -2.95 20.58
CA SER A 218 11.39 -3.78 21.24
C SER A 218 11.36 -5.18 20.65
N GLU A 219 12.17 -6.10 21.17
CA GLU A 219 12.09 -7.51 20.82
C GLU A 219 10.67 -8.06 21.10
N GLY A 220 10.15 -8.86 20.18
CA GLY A 220 8.79 -9.38 20.25
C GLY A 220 7.76 -8.48 19.58
N GLU A 221 6.55 -8.45 20.12
CA GLU A 221 5.40 -7.74 19.54
C GLU A 221 5.14 -6.42 20.26
N SER A 222 5.10 -5.34 19.49
CA SER A 222 4.61 -4.02 19.90
C SER A 222 3.28 -3.72 19.22
N LYS A 223 2.40 -2.95 19.85
CA LYS A 223 1.05 -2.70 19.33
C LYS A 223 0.76 -1.21 19.21
N LEU A 224 0.20 -0.82 18.06
CA LEU A 224 -0.35 0.51 17.84
C LEU A 224 -1.60 0.39 16.95
N SER A 225 -2.72 0.93 17.39
CA SER A 225 -3.98 0.92 16.63
C SER A 225 -4.44 2.34 16.33
N PHE A 226 -5.15 2.52 15.22
CA PHE A 226 -5.61 3.83 14.78
C PHE A 226 -7.13 3.87 14.70
N LYS A 227 -7.69 5.07 14.90
CA LYS A 227 -9.10 5.34 14.69
C LYS A 227 -9.24 6.45 13.65
N MET A 228 -9.90 6.16 12.56
CA MET A 228 -10.18 7.13 11.50
C MET A 228 -11.61 7.61 11.59
N LYS A 229 -11.81 8.91 11.41
CA LYS A 229 -13.12 9.53 11.42
C LYS A 229 -13.22 10.50 10.26
N LYS A 230 -14.33 10.43 9.52
CA LYS A 230 -14.55 11.34 8.41
C LYS A 230 -14.73 12.78 8.92
N GLY A 231 -13.77 13.61 8.63
CA GLY A 231 -13.81 15.06 8.83
C GLY A 231 -14.45 15.82 7.67
N PRO A 232 -14.31 17.15 7.65
CA PRO A 232 -14.75 17.97 6.54
C PRO A 232 -14.04 17.62 5.23
N LYS A 233 -14.58 18.09 4.10
CA LYS A 233 -13.86 18.00 2.84
C LYS A 233 -12.68 18.97 2.85
N HIS A 234 -11.55 18.55 2.29
CA HIS A 234 -10.44 19.46 2.06
C HIS A 234 -10.90 20.66 1.22
N LYS A 235 -10.50 21.84 1.63
CA LYS A 235 -10.75 23.06 0.85
C LYS A 235 -9.97 22.93 -0.47
N LYS A 236 -10.65 23.15 -1.61
CA LYS A 236 -9.95 23.24 -2.89
C LYS A 236 -8.92 24.39 -2.78
N LYS A 237 -7.63 24.09 -2.94
CA LYS A 237 -6.65 25.15 -3.18
C LYS A 237 -7.05 25.84 -4.49
N LYS A 238 -7.36 27.14 -4.40
CA LYS A 238 -7.60 28.00 -5.56
C LYS A 238 -6.32 28.19 -6.35
#